data_1d7aeb5eb609af578707ee1adcce36ca
#
_entry.id   1d7aeb5eb609af578707ee1adcce36ca
#
_cell.length_a   1.000
_cell.length_b   1.000
_cell.length_c   1.000
_cell.angle_alpha   90.00
_cell.angle_beta   90.00
_cell.angle_gamma   90.00
#
_symmetry.space_group_name_H-M   'P 1'
#
loop_
_entity.id
_entity.type
_entity.pdbx_description
1 polymer ?
#
loop_
_entity_poly.entity_id
_entity_poly.type
_entity_poly.pdbx_seq_one_letter_code
_entity_poly.pdbx_strand_id
1 'polypeptide(L)'
;MPEPTAHHVGITVADLDRAVAFYTDTFDLDVLAEFSVGGEAFADAVDVDGATGSFAHLDAGGARIELVAYDPEAAGSDPPELYRSGAVHVGLAVDDLDAFYEGLDDGVETLSRPRTTESGTRILFVRDPEGNLIEVLEV
;
A
#
# COMPACT_ATOMS: atom_id res chain seq x y z
N MET A 1 4.26 31.35 -0.36
CA MET A 1 4.56 29.96 -0.72
C MET A 1 3.36 29.08 -0.39
N PRO A 2 2.83 28.35 -1.36
CA PRO A 2 1.83 27.34 -1.04
C PRO A 2 2.41 26.30 -0.09
N GLU A 3 1.62 25.87 0.89
CA GLU A 3 2.00 24.83 1.82
C GLU A 3 1.35 23.50 1.38
N PRO A 4 2.14 22.49 1.03
CA PRO A 4 1.57 21.21 0.64
C PRO A 4 1.03 20.47 1.86
N THR A 5 -0.05 19.74 1.64
CA THR A 5 -0.60 18.79 2.63
C THR A 5 -0.64 17.41 2.01
N ALA A 6 -0.50 16.38 2.83
CA ALA A 6 -0.57 15.01 2.37
C ALA A 6 -1.98 14.70 1.85
N HIS A 7 -2.09 14.14 0.65
CA HIS A 7 -3.36 13.73 0.06
C HIS A 7 -3.49 12.22 0.08
N HIS A 8 -2.50 11.51 -0.44
CA HIS A 8 -2.50 10.05 -0.47
C HIS A 8 -1.08 9.50 -0.55
N VAL A 9 -0.95 8.21 -0.29
CA VAL A 9 0.23 7.40 -0.59
C VAL A 9 -0.16 6.43 -1.69
N GLY A 10 0.57 6.44 -2.79
CA GLY A 10 0.27 5.62 -3.96
C GLY A 10 1.08 4.32 -3.97
N ILE A 11 0.41 3.22 -4.28
CA ILE A 11 1.02 1.91 -4.49
C ILE A 11 0.57 1.40 -5.85
N THR A 12 1.54 1.21 -6.76
CA THR A 12 1.26 0.67 -8.09
C THR A 12 1.23 -0.85 -8.00
N VAL A 13 0.16 -1.43 -8.53
CA VAL A 13 -0.07 -2.88 -8.51
C VAL A 13 -0.41 -3.36 -9.92
N ALA A 14 -0.17 -4.62 -10.20
CA ALA A 14 -0.54 -5.24 -11.47
C ALA A 14 -2.01 -5.67 -11.48
N ASP A 15 -2.52 -6.17 -10.35
CA ASP A 15 -3.88 -6.67 -10.19
C ASP A 15 -4.61 -5.84 -9.14
N LEU A 16 -5.39 -4.84 -9.61
CA LEU A 16 -6.07 -3.92 -8.72
C LEU A 16 -7.13 -4.61 -7.86
N ASP A 17 -7.94 -5.50 -8.44
CA ASP A 17 -9.01 -6.17 -7.70
C ASP A 17 -8.46 -7.02 -6.58
N ARG A 18 -7.37 -7.74 -6.84
CA ARG A 18 -6.69 -8.55 -5.83
C ARG A 18 -6.10 -7.67 -4.72
N ALA A 19 -5.49 -6.55 -5.09
CA ALA A 19 -4.93 -5.61 -4.12
C ALA A 19 -6.02 -5.01 -3.24
N VAL A 20 -7.13 -4.54 -3.82
CA VAL A 20 -8.27 -4.00 -3.06
C VAL A 20 -8.80 -5.03 -2.07
N ALA A 21 -9.00 -6.27 -2.50
CA ALA A 21 -9.46 -7.35 -1.62
C ALA A 21 -8.50 -7.57 -0.45
N PHE A 22 -7.20 -7.59 -0.73
CA PHE A 22 -6.19 -7.78 0.32
C PHE A 22 -6.25 -6.67 1.37
N TYR A 23 -6.21 -5.40 0.93
CA TYR A 23 -6.16 -4.26 1.86
C TYR A 23 -7.46 -4.09 2.64
N THR A 24 -8.60 -4.36 2.04
CA THR A 24 -9.89 -4.31 2.74
C THR A 24 -10.06 -5.47 3.73
N ASP A 25 -9.66 -6.67 3.35
CA ASP A 25 -9.83 -7.86 4.19
C ASP A 25 -8.77 -7.92 5.31
N THR A 26 -7.52 -7.59 5.01
CA THR A 26 -6.42 -7.73 5.96
C THR A 26 -6.36 -6.57 6.95
N PHE A 27 -6.59 -5.34 6.50
CA PHE A 27 -6.46 -4.14 7.31
C PHE A 27 -7.81 -3.49 7.66
N ASP A 28 -8.91 -4.06 7.19
CA ASP A 28 -10.26 -3.54 7.44
C ASP A 28 -10.44 -2.08 6.98
N LEU A 29 -9.84 -1.75 5.84
CA LEU A 29 -9.94 -0.41 5.26
C LEU A 29 -11.19 -0.29 4.39
N ASP A 30 -11.87 0.85 4.47
CA ASP A 30 -13.02 1.15 3.63
C ASP A 30 -12.58 1.72 2.28
N VAL A 31 -13.27 1.30 1.21
CA VAL A 31 -13.09 1.88 -0.13
C VAL A 31 -13.84 3.22 -0.17
N LEU A 32 -13.11 4.30 -0.45
CA LEU A 32 -13.68 5.64 -0.61
C LEU A 32 -14.15 5.89 -2.03
N ALA A 33 -13.43 5.41 -3.02
CA ALA A 33 -13.73 5.63 -4.44
C ALA A 33 -12.98 4.61 -5.30
N GLU A 34 -13.60 4.28 -6.44
CA GLU A 34 -12.95 3.53 -7.52
C GLU A 34 -13.24 4.26 -8.82
N PHE A 35 -12.21 4.48 -9.64
CA PHE A 35 -12.36 5.26 -10.87
C PHE A 35 -11.22 4.95 -11.84
N SER A 36 -11.41 5.36 -13.09
CA SER A 36 -10.39 5.28 -14.12
C SER A 36 -10.10 6.69 -14.67
N VAL A 37 -8.85 6.91 -15.03
CA VAL A 37 -8.39 8.15 -15.65
C VAL A 37 -7.62 7.81 -16.92
N GLY A 38 -7.84 8.57 -17.96
CA GLY A 38 -7.11 8.44 -19.21
C GLY A 38 -7.08 9.78 -19.96
N GLY A 39 -6.62 9.74 -21.19
CA GLY A 39 -6.54 10.91 -22.05
C GLY A 39 -5.15 11.54 -22.07
N GLU A 40 -4.98 12.51 -22.97
CA GLU A 40 -3.68 13.13 -23.26
C GLU A 40 -3.05 13.81 -22.05
N ALA A 41 -3.86 14.54 -21.27
CA ALA A 41 -3.34 15.23 -20.09
C ALA A 41 -2.81 14.27 -19.03
N PHE A 42 -3.51 13.17 -18.82
CA PHE A 42 -3.06 12.14 -17.86
C PHE A 42 -1.77 11.47 -18.36
N ALA A 43 -1.75 11.05 -19.63
CA ALA A 43 -0.57 10.41 -20.24
C ALA A 43 0.67 11.32 -20.17
N ASP A 44 0.47 12.61 -20.43
CA ASP A 44 1.51 13.61 -20.31
C ASP A 44 2.01 13.77 -18.86
N ALA A 45 1.07 13.86 -17.93
CA ALA A 45 1.42 14.05 -16.51
C ALA A 45 2.20 12.88 -15.91
N VAL A 46 1.90 11.65 -16.32
CA VAL A 46 2.62 10.44 -15.83
C VAL A 46 3.78 10.03 -16.72
N ASP A 47 3.99 10.75 -17.84
CA ASP A 47 5.06 10.51 -18.83
C ASP A 47 5.02 9.10 -19.42
N VAL A 48 3.83 8.64 -19.77
CA VAL A 48 3.62 7.35 -20.46
C VAL A 48 2.62 7.54 -21.57
N ASP A 49 3.06 7.36 -22.82
CA ASP A 49 2.21 7.55 -24.00
C ASP A 49 0.98 6.64 -23.95
N GLY A 50 -0.19 7.25 -24.15
CA GLY A 50 -1.47 6.53 -24.19
C GLY A 50 -1.91 5.94 -22.86
N ALA A 51 -1.29 6.34 -21.75
CA ALA A 51 -1.57 5.74 -20.44
C ALA A 51 -3.02 5.96 -20.00
N THR A 52 -3.56 4.89 -19.39
CA THR A 52 -4.75 4.95 -18.54
C THR A 52 -4.41 4.36 -17.18
N GLY A 53 -5.13 4.75 -16.16
CA GLY A 53 -4.99 4.20 -14.82
C GLY A 53 -6.34 3.79 -14.25
N SER A 54 -6.35 2.67 -13.54
CA SER A 54 -7.48 2.25 -12.72
C SER A 54 -7.09 2.41 -11.26
N PHE A 55 -7.93 3.10 -10.50
CA PHE A 55 -7.62 3.58 -9.15
C PHE A 55 -8.63 3.09 -8.13
N ALA A 56 -8.15 2.81 -6.93
CA ALA A 56 -8.98 2.65 -5.74
C ALA A 56 -8.38 3.50 -4.62
N HIS A 57 -9.21 4.31 -3.99
CA HIS A 57 -8.84 5.08 -2.81
C HIS A 57 -9.40 4.41 -1.57
N LEU A 58 -8.54 4.12 -0.60
CA LEU A 58 -8.89 3.48 0.67
C LEU A 58 -8.67 4.46 1.82
N ASP A 59 -9.58 4.43 2.78
CA ASP A 59 -9.47 5.23 4.00
C ASP A 59 -8.53 4.54 5.00
N ALA A 60 -7.39 5.14 5.26
CA ALA A 60 -6.42 4.67 6.25
C ALA A 60 -6.41 5.54 7.53
N GLY A 61 -7.52 6.23 7.81
CA GLY A 61 -7.64 7.13 8.97
C GLY A 61 -7.13 8.53 8.63
N GLY A 62 -5.91 8.85 9.03
CA GLY A 62 -5.31 10.17 8.78
C GLY A 62 -4.80 10.39 7.35
N ALA A 63 -4.84 9.40 6.49
CA ALA A 63 -4.36 9.46 5.11
C ALA A 63 -5.17 8.53 4.22
N ARG A 64 -5.01 8.67 2.90
CA ARG A 64 -5.56 7.72 1.93
C ARG A 64 -4.45 6.85 1.38
N ILE A 65 -4.78 5.59 1.12
CA ILE A 65 -3.97 4.72 0.29
C ILE A 65 -4.60 4.71 -1.10
N GLU A 66 -3.81 5.05 -2.11
CA GLU A 66 -4.22 4.94 -3.51
C GLU A 66 -3.58 3.69 -4.10
N LEU A 67 -4.41 2.73 -4.48
CA LEU A 67 -3.97 1.58 -5.27
C LEU A 67 -4.21 1.92 -6.74
N VAL A 68 -3.22 1.70 -7.60
CA VAL A 68 -3.32 2.04 -9.01
C VAL A 68 -2.71 0.96 -9.90
N ALA A 69 -3.43 0.60 -10.94
CA ALA A 69 -2.93 -0.24 -12.03
C ALA A 69 -2.93 0.56 -13.32
N TYR A 70 -1.79 0.59 -14.00
CA TYR A 70 -1.61 1.33 -15.25
C TYR A 70 -1.74 0.42 -16.46
N ASP A 71 -2.23 0.99 -17.57
CA ASP A 71 -2.17 0.42 -18.90
C ASP A 71 -1.56 1.47 -19.84
N PRO A 72 -0.42 1.25 -20.50
CA PRO A 72 0.37 0.02 -20.47
C PRO A 72 1.05 -0.22 -19.14
N GLU A 73 1.17 -1.50 -18.78
CA GLU A 73 1.89 -1.94 -17.60
C GLU A 73 3.38 -2.04 -17.90
N ALA A 74 4.21 -1.48 -17.01
CA ALA A 74 5.65 -1.70 -17.12
C ALA A 74 6.01 -3.08 -16.59
N ALA A 75 6.94 -3.76 -17.24
CA ALA A 75 7.44 -5.04 -16.77
C ALA A 75 7.98 -4.89 -15.34
N GLY A 76 7.40 -5.65 -14.41
CA GLY A 76 7.80 -5.62 -13.01
C GLY A 76 9.15 -6.32 -12.82
N SER A 77 9.90 -5.81 -11.86
CA SER A 77 10.97 -6.55 -11.20
C SER A 77 10.49 -6.93 -9.81
N ASP A 78 11.22 -7.80 -9.13
CA ASP A 78 10.91 -8.10 -7.73
C ASP A 78 10.92 -6.80 -6.91
N PRO A 79 9.99 -6.64 -5.95
CA PRO A 79 10.01 -5.48 -5.07
C PRO A 79 11.35 -5.37 -4.36
N PRO A 80 11.87 -4.14 -4.13
CA PRO A 80 13.12 -3.98 -3.42
C PRO A 80 12.99 -4.48 -1.98
N GLU A 81 14.09 -4.97 -1.44
CA GLU A 81 14.18 -5.31 -0.03
C GLU A 81 13.96 -4.05 0.82
N LEU A 82 13.38 -4.23 2.00
CA LEU A 82 12.99 -3.13 2.88
C LEU A 82 14.10 -2.09 3.11
N TYR A 83 15.34 -2.53 3.27
CA TYR A 83 16.47 -1.67 3.59
C TYR A 83 17.20 -1.11 2.36
N ARG A 84 16.72 -1.40 1.15
CA ARG A 84 17.33 -0.87 -0.07
C ARG A 84 16.94 0.59 -0.27
N SER A 85 17.90 1.43 -0.65
CA SER A 85 17.62 2.82 -1.00
C SER A 85 16.57 2.90 -2.12
N GLY A 86 15.54 3.71 -1.90
CA GLY A 86 14.38 3.84 -2.80
C GLY A 86 13.19 2.99 -2.41
N ALA A 87 13.35 2.02 -1.51
CA ALA A 87 12.23 1.28 -0.98
C ALA A 87 11.34 2.19 -0.13
N VAL A 88 10.03 2.01 -0.24
CA VAL A 88 9.03 2.73 0.54
C VAL A 88 8.08 1.73 1.18
N HIS A 89 7.52 2.10 2.31
CA HIS A 89 6.46 1.31 2.94
C HIS A 89 5.44 2.24 3.61
N VAL A 90 4.23 1.72 3.77
CA VAL A 90 3.16 2.41 4.51
C VAL A 90 3.17 1.88 5.94
N GLY A 91 2.99 2.75 6.91
CA GLY A 91 2.84 2.38 8.32
C GLY A 91 1.40 2.54 8.77
N LEU A 92 0.85 1.50 9.40
CA LEU A 92 -0.49 1.49 9.97
C LEU A 92 -0.40 1.16 11.46
N ALA A 93 -1.02 1.98 12.30
CA ALA A 93 -1.03 1.75 13.74
C ALA A 93 -2.25 0.92 14.13
N VAL A 94 -2.05 -0.01 15.05
CA VAL A 94 -3.13 -0.81 15.66
C VAL A 94 -3.01 -0.75 17.17
N ASP A 95 -4.10 -1.06 17.86
CA ASP A 95 -4.12 -1.04 19.33
C ASP A 95 -3.49 -2.31 19.92
N ASP A 96 -3.62 -3.45 19.24
CA ASP A 96 -3.12 -4.75 19.71
C ASP A 96 -2.50 -5.51 18.53
N LEU A 97 -1.18 -5.45 18.43
CA LEU A 97 -0.46 -6.05 17.31
C LEU A 97 -0.49 -7.59 17.37
N ASP A 98 -0.45 -8.18 18.56
CA ASP A 98 -0.53 -9.64 18.67
C ASP A 98 -1.89 -10.15 18.21
N ALA A 99 -2.98 -9.48 18.57
CA ALA A 99 -4.31 -9.84 18.09
C ALA A 99 -4.41 -9.68 16.56
N PHE A 100 -3.85 -8.60 16.03
CA PHE A 100 -3.78 -8.41 14.59
C PHE A 100 -3.05 -9.57 13.90
N TYR A 101 -1.88 -9.93 14.40
CA TYR A 101 -1.06 -11.01 13.85
C TYR A 101 -1.78 -12.35 13.88
N GLU A 102 -2.38 -12.68 15.02
CA GLU A 102 -3.12 -13.94 15.19
C GLU A 102 -4.35 -14.04 14.28
N GLY A 103 -4.93 -12.90 13.93
CA GLY A 103 -6.10 -12.83 13.04
C GLY A 103 -5.78 -12.87 11.55
N LEU A 104 -4.49 -12.86 11.15
CA LEU A 104 -4.10 -12.93 9.75
C LEU A 104 -4.49 -14.27 9.12
N ASP A 105 -4.95 -14.23 7.88
CA ASP A 105 -5.17 -15.46 7.10
C ASP A 105 -3.85 -16.18 6.86
N ASP A 106 -3.89 -17.50 6.73
CA ASP A 106 -2.71 -18.36 6.58
C ASP A 106 -1.85 -18.00 5.37
N GLY A 107 -2.44 -17.45 4.31
CA GLY A 107 -1.73 -17.07 3.10
C GLY A 107 -1.00 -15.74 3.18
N VAL A 108 -1.15 -14.98 4.26
CA VAL A 108 -0.52 -13.67 4.41
C VAL A 108 0.93 -13.84 4.86
N GLU A 109 1.86 -13.31 4.07
CA GLU A 109 3.30 -13.37 4.36
C GLU A 109 3.71 -12.21 5.27
N THR A 110 4.50 -12.52 6.30
CA THR A 110 5.13 -11.53 7.17
C THR A 110 6.63 -11.75 7.21
N LEU A 111 7.41 -10.70 7.50
CA LEU A 111 8.87 -10.81 7.59
C LEU A 111 9.31 -11.49 8.87
N SER A 112 8.53 -11.38 9.92
CA SER A 112 8.77 -12.03 11.21
C SER A 112 7.46 -12.13 11.99
N ARG A 113 7.48 -12.71 13.18
CA ARG A 113 6.42 -12.49 14.16
C ARG A 113 6.53 -11.07 14.73
N PRO A 114 5.51 -10.54 15.43
CA PRO A 114 5.63 -9.23 16.10
C PRO A 114 6.84 -9.18 17.05
N ARG A 115 7.58 -8.09 16.98
CA ARG A 115 8.78 -7.87 17.80
C ARG A 115 8.72 -6.50 18.46
N THR A 116 9.27 -6.41 19.66
CA THR A 116 9.41 -5.15 20.37
C THR A 116 10.82 -4.64 20.18
N THR A 117 10.95 -3.41 19.65
CA THR A 117 12.24 -2.76 19.46
C THR A 117 12.81 -2.28 20.80
N GLU A 118 14.08 -1.89 20.81
CA GLU A 118 14.73 -1.34 22.01
C GLU A 118 14.04 -0.06 22.50
N SER A 119 13.42 0.70 21.61
CA SER A 119 12.63 1.90 21.97
C SER A 119 11.27 1.59 22.59
N GLY A 120 10.87 0.34 22.61
CA GLY A 120 9.58 -0.11 23.17
C GLY A 120 8.43 -0.15 22.17
N THR A 121 8.66 0.19 20.90
CA THR A 121 7.66 0.09 19.85
C THR A 121 7.55 -1.35 19.36
N ARG A 122 6.33 -1.84 19.25
CA ARG A 122 6.07 -3.18 18.77
C ARG A 122 5.74 -3.14 17.28
N ILE A 123 6.46 -3.90 16.45
CA ILE A 123 6.40 -3.81 14.99
C ILE A 123 6.23 -5.17 14.31
N LEU A 124 5.66 -5.13 13.10
CA LEU A 124 5.47 -6.26 12.19
C LEU A 124 5.45 -5.72 10.76
N PHE A 125 6.17 -6.37 9.85
CA PHE A 125 6.05 -6.08 8.42
C PHE A 125 5.27 -7.18 7.71
N VAL A 126 4.27 -6.78 6.94
CA VAL A 126 3.37 -7.64 6.16
C VAL A 126 3.61 -7.39 4.68
N ARG A 127 3.63 -8.45 3.87
CA ARG A 127 3.68 -8.31 2.41
C ARG A 127 2.28 -8.39 1.82
N ASP A 128 1.98 -7.49 0.90
CA ASP A 128 0.78 -7.62 0.10
C ASP A 128 0.98 -8.71 -0.99
N PRO A 129 -0.05 -9.06 -1.78
CA PRO A 129 0.07 -10.12 -2.79
C PRO A 129 1.14 -9.89 -3.84
N GLU A 130 1.60 -8.66 -4.04
CA GLU A 130 2.65 -8.31 -5.00
C GLU A 130 3.99 -8.03 -4.33
N GLY A 131 4.11 -8.29 -3.03
CA GLY A 131 5.33 -8.16 -2.27
C GLY A 131 5.59 -6.77 -1.70
N ASN A 132 4.67 -5.82 -1.84
CA ASN A 132 4.80 -4.50 -1.22
C ASN A 132 4.73 -4.65 0.29
N LEU A 133 5.54 -3.84 0.99
CA LEU A 133 5.67 -3.95 2.44
C LEU A 133 4.79 -2.92 3.16
N ILE A 134 4.10 -3.39 4.17
CA ILE A 134 3.30 -2.58 5.08
C ILE A 134 3.79 -2.85 6.50
N GLU A 135 4.19 -1.80 7.20
CA GLU A 135 4.50 -1.90 8.62
C GLU A 135 3.22 -1.76 9.43
N VAL A 136 2.99 -2.70 10.35
CA VAL A 136 1.92 -2.59 11.33
C VAL A 136 2.56 -2.42 12.69
N LEU A 137 2.18 -1.41 13.43
CA LEU A 137 2.84 -1.09 14.69
C LEU A 137 1.84 -0.72 15.78
N GLU A 138 2.25 -1.08 17.00
CA GLU A 138 1.53 -0.72 18.21
C GLU A 138 2.35 0.35 18.94
N VAL A 139 1.77 1.52 19.06
CA VAL A 139 2.39 2.68 19.71
C VAL A 139 1.61 3.15 20.91
#